data_5c2ade377545ca84af5e6fc375ec2888
#
_entry.id   5c2ade377545ca84af5e6fc375ec2888
#
_cell.length_a   1.000
_cell.length_b   1.000
_cell.length_c   1.000
_cell.angle_alpha   90.00
_cell.angle_beta   90.00
_cell.angle_gamma   90.00
#
_symmetry.space_group_name_H-M   'P 1'
#
loop_
_entity.id
_entity.type
_entity.pdbx_description
1 polymer ?
#
loop_
_entity_poly.entity_id
_entity_poly.type
_entity_poly.pdbx_seq_one_letter_code
_entity_poly.pdbx_strand_id
1 'polypeptide(L)'
;METSGGKTMRQNKIKQKWKSGQWVSLGWLSVSHTFTAEVMARLGFDALCVDLQHGLSEMSDVAPMLQAISQTDTTPVVRVAWNEPAAIMKALDLGAYGIIVPLVNNAEEAAKAVAACRYPPVGMRSSGPVRAVHYGGADYVAKANDEIVVMAMIETKEGIANLDAICATPGLDAVYIGPADLSFALGLPPRGDNPDPLHIATCDKILAAAHKAGIKCVMHCATAEFAAGAIKRGFDMVMVTSDLSCMIAGARSELEILKTKTA
;
A
#
# COMPACT_ATOMS: atom_id res chain seq x y z
N MET A 1 -11.77 -29.25 -29.68
CA MET A 1 -11.87 -28.19 -28.63
C MET A 1 -10.48 -27.99 -28.07
N GLU A 2 -9.75 -27.01 -28.58
CA GLU A 2 -8.46 -26.60 -28.00
C GLU A 2 -8.74 -26.03 -26.62
N THR A 3 -8.17 -26.67 -25.61
CA THR A 3 -8.15 -26.14 -24.24
C THR A 3 -7.40 -24.84 -24.29
N SER A 4 -8.10 -23.71 -24.15
CA SER A 4 -7.49 -22.40 -23.97
C SER A 4 -6.51 -22.50 -22.81
N GLY A 5 -5.22 -22.49 -23.11
CA GLY A 5 -4.16 -22.48 -22.11
C GLY A 5 -4.43 -21.31 -21.15
N GLY A 6 -4.93 -21.63 -19.95
CA GLY A 6 -5.25 -20.64 -18.94
C GLY A 6 -3.99 -19.83 -18.65
N LYS A 7 -4.08 -18.50 -18.77
CA LYS A 7 -2.95 -17.62 -18.40
C LYS A 7 -2.56 -17.95 -16.95
N THR A 8 -1.27 -18.17 -16.73
CA THR A 8 -0.71 -18.29 -15.37
C THR A 8 -0.97 -17.02 -14.58
N MET A 9 -1.00 -17.12 -13.26
CA MET A 9 -1.25 -15.98 -12.39
C MET A 9 -0.31 -14.82 -12.72
N ARG A 10 -0.90 -13.63 -12.86
CA ARG A 10 -0.16 -12.37 -13.01
C ARG A 10 0.74 -12.21 -11.79
N GLN A 11 2.04 -12.01 -12.04
CA GLN A 11 3.01 -11.81 -10.97
C GLN A 11 2.88 -10.43 -10.35
N ASN A 12 3.10 -10.34 -9.04
CA ASN A 12 3.08 -9.08 -8.31
C ASN A 12 4.38 -8.28 -8.57
N LYS A 13 4.26 -7.15 -9.26
CA LYS A 13 5.40 -6.28 -9.59
C LYS A 13 6.15 -5.77 -8.35
N ILE A 14 5.44 -5.55 -7.23
CA ILE A 14 6.05 -5.18 -5.96
C ILE A 14 7.04 -6.28 -5.52
N LYS A 15 6.58 -7.54 -5.47
CA LYS A 15 7.43 -8.68 -5.07
C LYS A 15 8.59 -8.91 -6.06
N GLN A 16 8.35 -8.72 -7.36
CA GLN A 16 9.42 -8.84 -8.36
C GLN A 16 10.54 -7.82 -8.12
N LYS A 17 10.18 -6.54 -7.93
CA LYS A 17 11.15 -5.48 -7.66
C LYS A 17 11.89 -5.70 -6.36
N TRP A 18 11.19 -6.09 -5.29
CA TRP A 18 11.82 -6.39 -4.00
C TRP A 18 12.80 -7.56 -4.08
N LYS A 19 12.46 -8.62 -4.83
CA LYS A 19 13.37 -9.76 -5.08
C LYS A 19 14.63 -9.37 -5.85
N SER A 20 14.54 -8.37 -6.73
CA SER A 20 15.68 -7.83 -7.48
C SER A 20 16.41 -6.68 -6.77
N GLY A 21 16.09 -6.40 -5.50
CA GLY A 21 16.72 -5.34 -4.72
C GLY A 21 16.35 -3.92 -5.16
N GLN A 22 15.23 -3.78 -5.90
CA GLN A 22 14.75 -2.50 -6.39
C GLN A 22 13.67 -1.93 -5.46
N TRP A 23 13.66 -0.61 -5.28
CA TRP A 23 12.60 0.09 -4.59
C TRP A 23 11.32 0.19 -5.45
N VAL A 24 10.18 0.43 -4.81
CA VAL A 24 8.85 0.50 -5.43
C VAL A 24 8.26 1.90 -5.25
N SER A 25 7.72 2.47 -6.34
CA SER A 25 6.94 3.71 -6.29
C SER A 25 5.46 3.40 -6.06
N LEU A 26 4.86 4.02 -5.03
CA LEU A 26 3.45 3.92 -4.72
C LEU A 26 2.77 5.27 -4.97
N GLY A 27 1.75 5.29 -5.82
CA GLY A 27 0.83 6.41 -5.94
C GLY A 27 -0.41 6.17 -5.06
N TRP A 28 -1.10 7.25 -4.66
CA TRP A 28 -2.22 7.21 -3.74
C TRP A 28 -3.49 7.77 -4.38
N LEU A 29 -4.61 7.08 -4.19
CA LEU A 29 -5.92 7.46 -4.72
C LEU A 29 -6.84 7.83 -3.56
N SER A 30 -7.01 9.12 -3.35
CA SER A 30 -7.90 9.71 -2.35
C SER A 30 -9.28 10.05 -2.93
N VAL A 31 -9.36 10.24 -4.25
CA VAL A 31 -10.59 10.60 -4.95
C VAL A 31 -11.29 9.33 -5.44
N SER A 32 -12.56 9.16 -5.08
CA SER A 32 -13.39 8.02 -5.50
C SER A 32 -13.86 8.16 -6.94
N HIS A 33 -12.95 8.00 -7.90
CA HIS A 33 -13.32 8.05 -9.31
C HIS A 33 -12.47 7.15 -10.19
N THR A 34 -13.15 6.33 -11.01
CA THR A 34 -12.52 5.35 -11.91
C THR A 34 -11.57 6.01 -12.92
N PHE A 35 -11.95 7.13 -13.49
CA PHE A 35 -11.11 7.83 -14.48
C PHE A 35 -9.84 8.41 -13.85
N THR A 36 -9.93 8.92 -12.63
CA THR A 36 -8.73 9.36 -11.89
C THR A 36 -7.76 8.19 -11.66
N ALA A 37 -8.29 7.02 -11.29
CA ALA A 37 -7.49 5.81 -11.13
C ALA A 37 -6.84 5.38 -12.46
N GLU A 38 -7.55 5.48 -13.60
CA GLU A 38 -7.02 5.20 -14.94
C GLU A 38 -5.88 6.15 -15.31
N VAL A 39 -6.06 7.45 -15.11
CA VAL A 39 -5.02 8.46 -15.39
C VAL A 39 -3.76 8.18 -14.57
N MET A 40 -3.92 8.01 -13.25
CA MET A 40 -2.80 7.73 -12.36
C MET A 40 -2.06 6.43 -12.71
N ALA A 41 -2.78 5.39 -13.12
CA ALA A 41 -2.19 4.11 -13.51
C ALA A 41 -1.29 4.20 -14.76
N ARG A 42 -1.54 5.17 -15.64
CA ARG A 42 -0.74 5.40 -16.86
C ARG A 42 0.50 6.27 -16.65
N LEU A 43 0.69 6.84 -15.45
CA LEU A 43 1.84 7.69 -15.15
C LEU A 43 3.13 6.93 -14.79
N GLY A 44 3.10 5.59 -14.73
CA GLY A 44 4.29 4.77 -14.53
C GLY A 44 4.59 4.40 -13.08
N PHE A 45 3.66 4.58 -12.14
CA PHE A 45 3.80 4.04 -10.78
C PHE A 45 3.90 2.51 -10.80
N ASP A 46 4.70 1.95 -9.91
CA ASP A 46 4.79 0.49 -9.75
C ASP A 46 3.53 -0.08 -9.09
N ALA A 47 2.93 0.70 -8.18
CA ALA A 47 1.70 0.37 -7.50
C ALA A 47 0.81 1.60 -7.28
N LEU A 48 -0.50 1.39 -7.17
CA LEU A 48 -1.48 2.39 -6.78
C LEU A 48 -2.34 1.87 -5.64
N CYS A 49 -2.49 2.68 -4.59
CA CYS A 49 -3.31 2.38 -3.43
C CYS A 49 -4.66 3.10 -3.48
N VAL A 50 -5.75 2.35 -3.46
CA VAL A 50 -7.10 2.88 -3.17
C VAL A 50 -7.25 2.96 -1.66
N ASP A 51 -7.58 4.15 -1.16
CA ASP A 51 -7.64 4.44 0.27
C ASP A 51 -9.08 4.40 0.79
N LEU A 52 -9.39 3.38 1.59
CA LEU A 52 -10.70 3.24 2.25
C LEU A 52 -10.72 3.75 3.71
N GLN A 53 -9.58 4.24 4.22
CA GLN A 53 -9.51 4.75 5.59
C GLN A 53 -9.76 6.26 5.65
N HIS A 54 -9.07 7.04 4.82
CA HIS A 54 -9.13 8.51 4.81
C HIS A 54 -9.45 9.09 3.43
N GLY A 55 -9.46 8.26 2.38
CA GLY A 55 -9.96 8.64 1.07
C GLY A 55 -11.48 8.80 1.03
N LEU A 56 -11.99 9.26 -0.10
CA LEU A 56 -13.43 9.38 -0.34
C LEU A 56 -14.06 8.07 -0.83
N SER A 57 -13.25 7.02 -1.02
CA SER A 57 -13.71 5.74 -1.58
C SER A 57 -14.35 4.85 -0.53
N GLU A 58 -15.44 4.21 -0.93
CA GLU A 58 -16.08 3.13 -0.20
C GLU A 58 -15.76 1.76 -0.85
N MET A 59 -16.11 0.65 -0.18
CA MET A 59 -15.86 -0.70 -0.73
C MET A 59 -16.52 -0.93 -2.10
N SER A 60 -17.64 -0.24 -2.39
CA SER A 60 -18.31 -0.25 -3.69
C SER A 60 -17.48 0.32 -4.84
N ASP A 61 -16.58 1.26 -4.54
CA ASP A 61 -15.74 1.95 -5.53
C ASP A 61 -14.50 1.13 -5.89
N VAL A 62 -14.11 0.19 -5.01
CA VAL A 62 -12.89 -0.61 -5.19
C VAL A 62 -12.91 -1.37 -6.51
N ALA A 63 -14.00 -2.07 -6.84
CA ALA A 63 -14.06 -2.88 -8.05
C ALA A 63 -13.83 -2.05 -9.33
N PRO A 64 -14.57 -0.95 -9.61
CA PRO A 64 -14.34 -0.14 -10.81
C PRO A 64 -12.98 0.55 -10.82
N MET A 65 -12.45 1.01 -9.67
CA MET A 65 -11.11 1.61 -9.61
C MET A 65 -10.02 0.58 -9.89
N LEU A 66 -10.11 -0.65 -9.32
CA LEU A 66 -9.17 -1.71 -9.63
C LEU A 66 -9.29 -2.20 -11.08
N GLN A 67 -10.47 -2.12 -11.71
CA GLN A 67 -10.62 -2.37 -13.14
C GLN A 67 -9.83 -1.38 -13.99
N ALA A 68 -9.88 -0.10 -13.65
CA ALA A 68 -9.12 0.93 -14.32
C ALA A 68 -7.61 0.71 -14.18
N ILE A 69 -7.11 0.44 -12.96
CA ILE A 69 -5.70 0.15 -12.70
C ILE A 69 -5.24 -1.09 -13.48
N SER A 70 -6.07 -2.13 -13.57
CA SER A 70 -5.71 -3.39 -14.23
C SER A 70 -5.53 -3.31 -15.75
N GLN A 71 -5.83 -2.17 -16.38
CA GLN A 71 -5.51 -1.92 -17.79
C GLN A 71 -4.01 -1.64 -18.03
N THR A 72 -3.23 -1.56 -16.97
CA THR A 72 -1.79 -1.32 -16.99
C THR A 72 -1.04 -2.40 -16.21
N ASP A 73 0.29 -2.28 -16.14
CA ASP A 73 1.14 -3.15 -15.30
C ASP A 73 1.29 -2.65 -13.85
N THR A 74 0.58 -1.59 -13.48
CA THR A 74 0.57 -1.06 -12.12
C THR A 74 -0.11 -2.04 -11.17
N THR A 75 0.52 -2.34 -10.04
CA THR A 75 -0.03 -3.27 -9.04
C THR A 75 -1.13 -2.60 -8.23
N PRO A 76 -2.35 -3.16 -8.18
CA PRO A 76 -3.44 -2.61 -7.36
C PRO A 76 -3.24 -2.96 -5.88
N VAL A 77 -3.26 -1.95 -5.04
CA VAL A 77 -3.17 -2.02 -3.57
C VAL A 77 -4.42 -1.39 -2.97
N VAL A 78 -4.85 -1.87 -1.82
CA VAL A 78 -5.96 -1.26 -1.05
C VAL A 78 -5.51 -1.06 0.38
N ARG A 79 -5.66 0.16 0.91
CA ARG A 79 -5.64 0.38 2.34
C ARG A 79 -7.06 0.19 2.87
N VAL A 80 -7.26 -0.84 3.70
CA VAL A 80 -8.57 -1.08 4.34
C VAL A 80 -8.81 -0.06 5.46
N ALA A 81 -10.09 0.19 5.77
CA ALA A 81 -10.46 1.14 6.82
C ALA A 81 -10.02 0.68 8.22
N TRP A 82 -9.97 -0.63 8.44
CA TRP A 82 -9.62 -1.23 9.72
C TRP A 82 -9.11 -2.66 9.52
N ASN A 83 -8.46 -3.24 10.54
CA ASN A 83 -8.03 -4.65 10.56
C ASN A 83 -9.24 -5.60 10.72
N GLU A 84 -10.08 -5.66 9.68
CA GLU A 84 -11.29 -6.47 9.66
C GLU A 84 -11.23 -7.52 8.55
N PRO A 85 -11.23 -8.82 8.87
CA PRO A 85 -11.07 -9.90 7.90
C PRO A 85 -12.04 -9.84 6.73
N ALA A 86 -13.31 -9.47 6.97
CA ALA A 86 -14.32 -9.39 5.91
C ALA A 86 -13.96 -8.33 4.86
N ALA A 87 -13.49 -7.15 5.30
CA ALA A 87 -13.07 -6.07 4.39
C ALA A 87 -11.79 -6.45 3.63
N ILE A 88 -10.82 -7.08 4.29
CA ILE A 88 -9.57 -7.56 3.70
C ILE A 88 -9.87 -8.60 2.61
N MET A 89 -10.64 -9.64 2.94
CA MET A 89 -11.02 -10.69 1.98
C MET A 89 -11.78 -10.13 0.79
N LYS A 90 -12.70 -9.18 1.02
CA LYS A 90 -13.47 -8.53 -0.04
C LYS A 90 -12.57 -7.74 -0.99
N ALA A 91 -11.64 -6.93 -0.48
CA ALA A 91 -10.69 -6.19 -1.31
C ALA A 91 -9.84 -7.13 -2.20
N LEU A 92 -9.39 -8.26 -1.63
CA LEU A 92 -8.64 -9.29 -2.36
C LEU A 92 -9.49 -9.96 -3.46
N ASP A 93 -10.76 -10.28 -3.18
CA ASP A 93 -11.67 -10.89 -4.16
C ASP A 93 -12.01 -9.93 -5.31
N LEU A 94 -11.96 -8.62 -5.03
CA LEU A 94 -12.07 -7.57 -6.03
C LEU A 94 -10.76 -7.34 -6.82
N GLY A 95 -9.68 -8.05 -6.50
CA GLY A 95 -8.45 -8.09 -7.28
C GLY A 95 -7.32 -7.21 -6.76
N ALA A 96 -7.32 -6.82 -5.48
CA ALA A 96 -6.14 -6.24 -4.85
C ALA A 96 -5.00 -7.26 -4.79
N TYR A 97 -3.78 -6.81 -5.04
CA TYR A 97 -2.53 -7.57 -4.95
C TYR A 97 -1.68 -7.15 -3.76
N GLY A 98 -2.07 -6.10 -3.07
CA GLY A 98 -1.50 -5.66 -1.81
C GLY A 98 -2.59 -5.12 -0.88
N ILE A 99 -2.44 -5.40 0.41
CA ILE A 99 -3.30 -4.87 1.47
C ILE A 99 -2.44 -4.10 2.46
N ILE A 100 -2.85 -2.86 2.76
CA ILE A 100 -2.32 -2.05 3.84
C ILE A 100 -3.34 -2.05 4.97
N VAL A 101 -2.92 -2.51 6.16
CA VAL A 101 -3.77 -2.57 7.36
C VAL A 101 -3.30 -1.51 8.34
N PRO A 102 -4.15 -0.51 8.66
CA PRO A 102 -3.80 0.56 9.59
C PRO A 102 -3.77 0.11 11.04
N LEU A 103 -3.09 0.90 11.90
CA LEU A 103 -3.13 0.83 13.36
C LEU A 103 -2.84 -0.57 13.94
N VAL A 104 -1.84 -1.27 13.42
CA VAL A 104 -1.42 -2.58 13.94
C VAL A 104 -0.52 -2.38 15.16
N ASN A 105 -0.96 -2.89 16.32
CA ASN A 105 -0.34 -2.60 17.61
C ASN A 105 0.47 -3.76 18.20
N ASN A 106 0.23 -4.99 17.74
CA ASN A 106 0.87 -6.19 18.29
C ASN A 106 0.93 -7.32 17.26
N ALA A 107 1.65 -8.39 17.59
CA ALA A 107 1.83 -9.54 16.72
C ALA A 107 0.51 -10.30 16.45
N GLU A 108 -0.44 -10.30 17.37
CA GLU A 108 -1.75 -10.95 17.19
C GLU A 108 -2.56 -10.23 16.12
N GLU A 109 -2.59 -8.89 16.15
CA GLU A 109 -3.24 -8.09 15.12
C GLU A 109 -2.55 -8.24 13.75
N ALA A 110 -1.21 -8.30 13.71
CA ALA A 110 -0.48 -8.59 12.49
C ALA A 110 -0.80 -10.00 11.94
N ALA A 111 -0.84 -10.99 12.80
CA ALA A 111 -1.20 -12.37 12.43
C ALA A 111 -2.66 -12.46 11.94
N LYS A 112 -3.61 -11.72 12.55
CA LYS A 112 -5.01 -11.61 12.09
C LYS A 112 -5.07 -11.06 10.66
N ALA A 113 -4.32 -10.01 10.37
CA ALA A 113 -4.24 -9.41 9.03
C ALA A 113 -3.67 -10.38 8.00
N VAL A 114 -2.55 -11.04 8.34
CA VAL A 114 -1.93 -12.06 7.48
C VAL A 114 -2.91 -13.21 7.22
N ALA A 115 -3.55 -13.75 8.26
CA ALA A 115 -4.48 -14.87 8.12
C ALA A 115 -5.66 -14.53 7.22
N ALA A 116 -6.18 -13.31 7.27
CA ALA A 116 -7.24 -12.83 6.38
C ALA A 116 -6.80 -12.74 4.90
N CYS A 117 -5.49 -12.59 4.64
CA CYS A 117 -4.94 -12.47 3.29
C CYS A 117 -4.55 -13.83 2.68
N ARG A 118 -4.47 -14.90 3.44
CA ARG A 118 -3.95 -16.20 3.00
C ARG A 118 -5.03 -17.26 2.99
N TYR A 119 -5.08 -18.07 1.94
CA TYR A 119 -5.93 -19.26 1.89
C TYR A 119 -5.42 -20.38 2.85
N PRO A 120 -6.31 -21.23 3.34
CA PRO A 120 -5.90 -22.41 4.11
C PRO A 120 -4.88 -23.28 3.33
N PRO A 121 -3.96 -23.98 4.03
CA PRO A 121 -3.85 -24.08 5.49
C PRO A 121 -3.05 -22.95 6.15
N VAL A 122 -2.50 -22.01 5.37
CA VAL A 122 -1.64 -20.90 5.86
C VAL A 122 -2.44 -19.82 6.58
N GLY A 123 -3.68 -19.58 6.15
CA GLY A 123 -4.55 -18.57 6.72
C GLY A 123 -6.01 -19.00 6.75
N MET A 124 -6.92 -18.01 6.82
CA MET A 124 -8.36 -18.21 6.96
C MET A 124 -9.19 -17.58 5.84
N ARG A 125 -8.56 -17.08 4.76
CA ARG A 125 -9.27 -16.46 3.65
C ARG A 125 -10.26 -17.43 3.02
N SER A 126 -11.54 -17.04 2.96
CA SER A 126 -12.57 -17.79 2.24
C SER A 126 -12.33 -17.74 0.74
N SER A 127 -12.58 -18.85 0.03
CA SER A 127 -12.37 -18.94 -1.42
C SER A 127 -13.64 -18.61 -2.20
N GLY A 128 -13.61 -17.48 -2.89
CA GLY A 128 -14.69 -17.01 -3.76
C GLY A 128 -14.24 -15.83 -4.64
N PRO A 129 -13.01 -15.87 -5.22
CA PRO A 129 -12.39 -14.70 -5.85
C PRO A 129 -12.87 -14.47 -7.27
N VAL A 130 -14.13 -14.08 -7.47
CA VAL A 130 -14.75 -13.93 -8.81
C VAL A 130 -13.93 -12.99 -9.72
N ARG A 131 -13.69 -11.74 -9.32
CA ARG A 131 -12.91 -10.79 -10.13
C ARG A 131 -11.41 -11.08 -10.11
N ALA A 132 -10.88 -11.48 -8.96
CA ALA A 132 -9.45 -11.74 -8.81
C ALA A 132 -8.95 -12.84 -9.73
N VAL A 133 -9.74 -13.86 -10.02
CA VAL A 133 -9.40 -14.91 -11.00
C VAL A 133 -9.35 -14.33 -12.42
N HIS A 134 -10.30 -13.47 -12.80
CA HIS A 134 -10.27 -12.84 -14.13
C HIS A 134 -9.07 -11.93 -14.33
N TYR A 135 -8.67 -11.21 -13.29
CA TYR A 135 -7.49 -10.34 -13.31
C TYR A 135 -6.18 -11.12 -13.16
N GLY A 136 -6.14 -12.03 -12.19
CA GLY A 136 -4.93 -12.72 -11.77
C GLY A 136 -4.59 -13.96 -12.60
N GLY A 137 -5.58 -14.62 -13.22
CA GLY A 137 -5.38 -15.84 -13.99
C GLY A 137 -6.02 -17.07 -13.37
N ALA A 138 -6.10 -18.17 -14.15
CA ALA A 138 -6.85 -19.37 -13.78
C ALA A 138 -6.28 -20.12 -12.55
N ASP A 139 -4.99 -19.98 -12.29
CA ASP A 139 -4.28 -20.57 -11.15
C ASP A 139 -4.16 -19.62 -9.93
N TYR A 140 -4.94 -18.52 -9.92
CA TYR A 140 -4.93 -17.50 -8.87
C TYR A 140 -5.02 -18.11 -7.46
N VAL A 141 -6.00 -18.98 -7.20
CA VAL A 141 -6.22 -19.55 -5.86
C VAL A 141 -5.01 -20.34 -5.38
N ALA A 142 -4.37 -21.09 -6.29
CA ALA A 142 -3.20 -21.91 -5.95
C ALA A 142 -1.94 -21.06 -5.65
N LYS A 143 -1.84 -19.86 -6.21
CA LYS A 143 -0.63 -19.03 -6.12
C LYS A 143 -0.82 -17.74 -5.31
N ALA A 144 -2.05 -17.37 -4.95
CA ALA A 144 -2.35 -16.12 -4.27
C ALA A 144 -1.59 -15.95 -2.95
N ASN A 145 -1.37 -17.04 -2.20
CA ASN A 145 -0.61 -16.98 -0.95
C ASN A 145 0.83 -16.48 -1.14
N ASP A 146 1.43 -16.74 -2.30
CA ASP A 146 2.80 -16.31 -2.62
C ASP A 146 2.85 -14.90 -3.23
N GLU A 147 1.78 -14.49 -3.92
CA GLU A 147 1.78 -13.23 -4.70
C GLU A 147 1.19 -12.04 -3.93
N ILE A 148 0.23 -12.24 -3.03
CA ILE A 148 -0.37 -11.13 -2.27
C ILE A 148 0.64 -10.54 -1.29
N VAL A 149 0.72 -9.20 -1.25
CA VAL A 149 1.55 -8.43 -0.31
C VAL A 149 0.70 -7.96 0.87
N VAL A 150 1.15 -8.22 2.10
CA VAL A 150 0.51 -7.78 3.35
C VAL A 150 1.41 -6.80 4.06
N MET A 151 0.90 -5.61 4.32
CA MET A 151 1.62 -4.51 4.96
C MET A 151 0.88 -4.06 6.23
N ALA A 152 1.57 -4.06 7.38
CA ALA A 152 1.04 -3.60 8.66
C ALA A 152 1.53 -2.17 8.95
N MET A 153 0.62 -1.22 9.25
CA MET A 153 1.04 0.14 9.60
C MET A 153 1.50 0.22 11.05
N ILE A 154 2.70 0.77 11.23
CA ILE A 154 3.33 1.08 12.52
C ILE A 154 3.26 2.59 12.72
N GLU A 155 2.34 3.03 13.56
CA GLU A 155 2.00 4.45 13.70
C GLU A 155 1.47 4.83 15.09
N THR A 156 1.54 3.89 16.06
CA THR A 156 1.09 4.09 17.44
C THR A 156 2.21 3.83 18.45
N LYS A 157 2.07 4.34 19.68
CA LYS A 157 3.02 4.05 20.77
C LYS A 157 3.13 2.55 21.04
N GLU A 158 2.00 1.85 21.01
CA GLU A 158 1.93 0.41 21.25
C GLU A 158 2.60 -0.36 20.10
N GLY A 159 2.33 0.00 18.83
CA GLY A 159 2.97 -0.59 17.68
C GLY A 159 4.49 -0.42 17.69
N ILE A 160 4.99 0.76 18.10
CA ILE A 160 6.44 1.01 18.28
C ILE A 160 7.02 0.15 19.41
N ALA A 161 6.29 -0.04 20.51
CA ALA A 161 6.74 -0.86 21.63
C ALA A 161 6.82 -2.35 21.27
N ASN A 162 5.90 -2.83 20.43
CA ASN A 162 5.80 -4.23 19.99
C ASN A 162 6.46 -4.50 18.63
N LEU A 163 7.24 -3.57 18.11
CA LEU A 163 7.78 -3.56 16.74
C LEU A 163 8.47 -4.87 16.34
N ASP A 164 9.38 -5.38 17.17
CA ASP A 164 10.12 -6.62 16.87
C ASP A 164 9.17 -7.83 16.75
N ALA A 165 8.14 -7.90 17.61
CA ALA A 165 7.15 -8.97 17.58
C ALA A 165 6.24 -8.89 16.34
N ILE A 166 5.84 -7.67 15.96
CA ILE A 166 5.07 -7.43 14.72
C ILE A 166 5.90 -7.84 13.50
N CYS A 167 7.14 -7.37 13.41
CA CYS A 167 8.02 -7.69 12.29
C CYS A 167 8.34 -9.18 12.17
N ALA A 168 8.35 -9.92 13.28
CA ALA A 168 8.57 -11.37 13.31
C ALA A 168 7.32 -12.20 12.93
N THR A 169 6.18 -11.56 12.63
CA THR A 169 4.93 -12.27 12.30
C THR A 169 5.09 -13.05 10.98
N PRO A 170 4.91 -14.39 10.98
CA PRO A 170 5.04 -15.19 9.78
C PRO A 170 4.06 -14.76 8.68
N GLY A 171 4.56 -14.57 7.45
CA GLY A 171 3.75 -14.20 6.29
C GLY A 171 3.44 -12.71 6.16
N LEU A 172 3.91 -11.86 7.08
CA LEU A 172 3.93 -10.41 6.90
C LEU A 172 5.04 -10.07 5.88
N ASP A 173 4.70 -9.30 4.83
CA ASP A 173 5.65 -8.94 3.77
C ASP A 173 6.39 -7.61 4.07
N ALA A 174 5.70 -6.68 4.75
CA ALA A 174 6.27 -5.38 5.07
C ALA A 174 5.58 -4.71 6.27
N VAL A 175 6.29 -3.76 6.88
CA VAL A 175 5.69 -2.72 7.71
C VAL A 175 5.56 -1.42 6.92
N TYR A 176 4.54 -0.64 7.23
CA TYR A 176 4.22 0.63 6.57
C TYR A 176 4.19 1.75 7.61
N ILE A 177 4.90 2.86 7.39
CA ILE A 177 4.94 3.99 8.31
C ILE A 177 3.90 5.02 7.91
N GLY A 178 2.92 5.30 8.82
CA GLY A 178 1.99 6.40 8.74
C GLY A 178 2.54 7.63 9.50
N PRO A 179 3.16 8.61 8.82
CA PRO A 179 3.97 9.64 9.48
C PRO A 179 3.16 10.61 10.35
N ALA A 180 1.91 10.89 10.00
CA ALA A 180 1.07 11.81 10.76
C ALA A 180 0.68 11.21 12.12
N ASP A 181 0.17 9.97 12.12
CA ASP A 181 -0.20 9.25 13.34
C ASP A 181 1.02 8.89 14.17
N LEU A 182 2.13 8.51 13.52
CA LEU A 182 3.42 8.34 14.19
C LEU A 182 3.87 9.62 14.90
N SER A 183 3.67 10.79 14.28
CA SER A 183 3.97 12.07 14.94
C SER A 183 3.12 12.26 16.21
N PHE A 184 1.80 11.99 16.16
CA PHE A 184 0.95 12.01 17.35
C PHE A 184 1.43 11.02 18.42
N ALA A 185 1.81 9.81 18.03
CA ALA A 185 2.34 8.81 18.95
C ALA A 185 3.62 9.29 19.67
N LEU A 186 4.42 10.11 19.02
CA LEU A 186 5.65 10.71 19.57
C LEU A 186 5.42 12.04 20.32
N GLY A 187 4.19 12.56 20.35
CA GLY A 187 3.86 13.86 20.95
C GLY A 187 4.30 15.05 20.09
N LEU A 188 4.50 14.83 18.79
CA LEU A 188 4.92 15.84 17.82
C LEU A 188 3.72 16.37 17.03
N PRO A 189 3.80 17.57 16.43
CA PRO A 189 2.80 18.04 15.49
C PRO A 189 2.67 17.10 14.28
N PRO A 190 1.43 16.76 13.85
CA PRO A 190 1.21 15.82 12.75
C PRO A 190 1.69 16.42 11.41
N ARG A 191 2.58 15.71 10.73
CA ARG A 191 3.09 16.09 9.41
C ARG A 191 3.36 14.84 8.57
N GLY A 192 3.13 14.93 7.27
CA GLY A 192 3.49 13.88 6.31
C GLY A 192 5.02 13.69 6.21
N ASP A 193 5.73 14.78 5.89
CA ASP A 193 7.19 14.80 5.84
C ASP A 193 7.72 15.50 7.09
N ASN A 194 7.77 14.76 8.21
CA ASN A 194 8.17 15.34 9.50
C ASN A 194 9.72 15.38 9.63
N PRO A 195 10.34 16.58 9.70
CA PRO A 195 11.77 16.74 9.81
C PRO A 195 12.31 16.58 11.24
N ASP A 196 11.44 16.36 12.24
CA ASP A 196 11.84 16.26 13.62
C ASP A 196 12.84 15.10 13.82
N PRO A 197 13.98 15.31 14.50
CA PRO A 197 14.98 14.26 14.69
C PRO A 197 14.43 13.02 15.41
N LEU A 198 13.48 13.16 16.34
CA LEU A 198 12.85 12.03 17.02
C LEU A 198 12.00 11.21 16.04
N HIS A 199 11.25 11.88 15.16
CA HIS A 199 10.45 11.21 14.14
C HIS A 199 11.36 10.44 13.17
N ILE A 200 12.40 11.09 12.66
CA ILE A 200 13.37 10.48 11.73
C ILE A 200 14.05 9.26 12.38
N ALA A 201 14.55 9.39 13.63
CA ALA A 201 15.17 8.30 14.34
C ALA A 201 14.21 7.13 14.60
N THR A 202 12.91 7.42 14.84
CA THR A 202 11.90 6.38 15.00
C THR A 202 11.62 5.67 13.68
N CYS A 203 11.55 6.39 12.57
CA CYS A 203 11.43 5.78 11.23
C CYS A 203 12.64 4.88 10.92
N ASP A 204 13.87 5.30 11.25
CA ASP A 204 15.08 4.49 11.08
C ASP A 204 15.08 3.24 11.97
N LYS A 205 14.56 3.35 13.20
CA LYS A 205 14.36 2.20 14.08
C LYS A 205 13.38 1.18 13.48
N ILE A 206 12.26 1.65 12.90
CA ILE A 206 11.26 0.78 12.25
C ILE A 206 11.88 0.10 11.02
N LEU A 207 12.59 0.84 10.18
CA LEU A 207 13.32 0.33 9.02
C LEU A 207 14.31 -0.78 9.42
N ALA A 208 15.13 -0.52 10.44
CA ALA A 208 16.12 -1.48 10.92
C ALA A 208 15.48 -2.76 11.47
N ALA A 209 14.35 -2.64 12.20
CA ALA A 209 13.63 -3.80 12.74
C ALA A 209 13.01 -4.65 11.62
N ALA A 210 12.41 -4.01 10.61
CA ALA A 210 11.87 -4.70 9.43
C ALA A 210 12.97 -5.49 8.70
N HIS A 211 14.09 -4.85 8.40
CA HIS A 211 15.21 -5.50 7.71
C HIS A 211 15.85 -6.61 8.54
N LYS A 212 15.97 -6.43 9.85
CA LYS A 212 16.44 -7.49 10.78
C LYS A 212 15.54 -8.72 10.75
N ALA A 213 14.23 -8.53 10.60
CA ALA A 213 13.26 -9.62 10.47
C ALA A 213 13.17 -10.19 9.04
N GLY A 214 13.88 -9.63 8.05
CA GLY A 214 13.87 -10.06 6.66
C GLY A 214 12.64 -9.61 5.86
N ILE A 215 11.83 -8.68 6.40
CA ILE A 215 10.69 -8.08 5.73
C ILE A 215 11.02 -6.67 5.22
N LYS A 216 10.11 -6.08 4.44
CA LYS A 216 10.29 -4.77 3.81
C LYS A 216 9.76 -3.62 4.66
N CYS A 217 10.21 -2.40 4.39
CA CYS A 217 9.72 -1.19 5.04
C CYS A 217 9.25 -0.16 4.02
N VAL A 218 8.04 0.37 4.26
CA VAL A 218 7.38 1.33 3.38
C VAL A 218 7.24 2.66 4.09
N MET A 219 7.59 3.76 3.39
CA MET A 219 7.43 5.12 3.91
C MET A 219 6.33 5.87 3.16
N HIS A 220 5.35 6.37 3.89
CA HIS A 220 4.39 7.33 3.34
C HIS A 220 5.01 8.72 3.33
N CYS A 221 5.11 9.34 2.16
CA CYS A 221 5.72 10.67 1.98
C CYS A 221 4.68 11.65 1.43
N ALA A 222 4.84 12.93 1.74
CA ALA A 222 4.00 13.99 1.16
C ALA A 222 4.63 14.59 -0.10
N THR A 223 5.97 14.47 -0.25
CA THR A 223 6.72 15.03 -1.38
C THR A 223 7.66 14.01 -2.01
N ALA A 224 7.92 14.16 -3.31
CA ALA A 224 8.89 13.36 -4.02
C ALA A 224 10.34 13.56 -3.50
N GLU A 225 10.64 14.75 -3.00
CA GLU A 225 11.95 15.05 -2.41
C GLU A 225 12.19 14.24 -1.13
N PHE A 226 11.21 14.20 -0.23
CA PHE A 226 11.29 13.38 0.98
C PHE A 226 11.33 11.87 0.63
N ALA A 227 10.52 11.45 -0.35
CA ALA A 227 10.54 10.09 -0.86
C ALA A 227 11.93 9.68 -1.40
N ALA A 228 12.60 10.55 -2.17
CA ALA A 228 13.95 10.31 -2.64
C ALA A 228 14.97 10.19 -1.47
N GLY A 229 14.79 11.00 -0.43
CA GLY A 229 15.56 10.88 0.82
C GLY A 229 15.33 9.52 1.52
N ALA A 230 14.07 9.07 1.59
CA ALA A 230 13.72 7.78 2.17
C ALA A 230 14.35 6.60 1.40
N ILE A 231 14.32 6.65 0.05
CA ILE A 231 14.99 5.63 -0.78
C ILE A 231 16.50 5.57 -0.47
N LYS A 232 17.17 6.73 -0.38
CA LYS A 232 18.61 6.79 -0.04
C LYS A 232 18.91 6.23 1.35
N ARG A 233 17.96 6.28 2.29
CA ARG A 233 18.03 5.67 3.62
C ARG A 233 17.80 4.16 3.59
N GLY A 234 17.31 3.59 2.48
CA GLY A 234 17.10 2.17 2.30
C GLY A 234 15.64 1.70 2.43
N PHE A 235 14.66 2.59 2.39
CA PHE A 235 13.25 2.19 2.34
C PHE A 235 12.94 1.45 1.03
N ASP A 236 12.23 0.34 1.13
CA ASP A 236 11.97 -0.57 0.02
C ASP A 236 10.80 -0.12 -0.88
N MET A 237 9.90 0.73 -0.35
CA MET A 237 8.79 1.31 -1.07
C MET A 237 8.47 2.68 -0.50
N VAL A 238 8.10 3.61 -1.36
CA VAL A 238 7.74 4.97 -0.96
C VAL A 238 6.44 5.40 -1.63
N MET A 239 5.53 5.98 -0.86
CA MET A 239 4.43 6.76 -1.41
C MET A 239 4.98 8.08 -1.91
N VAL A 240 4.68 8.44 -3.16
CA VAL A 240 5.30 9.59 -3.82
C VAL A 240 4.37 10.81 -3.83
N THR A 241 3.11 10.60 -4.17
CA THR A 241 2.07 11.64 -4.26
C THR A 241 0.69 11.03 -4.32
N SER A 242 -0.35 11.85 -4.12
CA SER A 242 -1.74 11.46 -4.33
C SER A 242 -2.36 12.19 -5.54
N ASP A 243 -3.43 11.60 -6.09
CA ASP A 243 -4.26 12.23 -7.12
C ASP A 243 -4.74 13.61 -6.70
N LEU A 244 -5.25 13.74 -5.48
CA LEU A 244 -5.73 15.00 -4.90
C LEU A 244 -4.60 16.04 -4.80
N SER A 245 -3.42 15.63 -4.32
CA SER A 245 -2.26 16.52 -4.21
C SER A 245 -1.81 17.03 -5.59
N CYS A 246 -1.80 16.15 -6.59
CA CYS A 246 -1.47 16.52 -7.97
C CYS A 246 -2.46 17.55 -8.55
N MET A 247 -3.77 17.35 -8.37
CA MET A 247 -4.81 18.25 -8.82
C MET A 247 -4.67 19.64 -8.16
N ILE A 248 -4.48 19.68 -6.84
CA ILE A 248 -4.32 20.92 -6.10
C ILE A 248 -3.06 21.67 -6.55
N ALA A 249 -1.94 20.98 -6.64
CA ALA A 249 -0.65 21.58 -7.03
C ALA A 249 -0.71 22.13 -8.46
N GLY A 250 -1.25 21.39 -9.42
CA GLY A 250 -1.40 21.81 -10.80
C GLY A 250 -2.30 23.05 -10.94
N ALA A 251 -3.49 22.99 -10.36
CA ALA A 251 -4.43 24.13 -10.43
C ALA A 251 -3.86 25.39 -9.76
N ARG A 252 -3.20 25.24 -8.60
CA ARG A 252 -2.57 26.36 -7.90
C ARG A 252 -1.44 26.98 -8.73
N SER A 253 -0.58 26.16 -9.33
CA SER A 253 0.50 26.63 -10.20
C SER A 253 -0.02 27.50 -11.36
N GLU A 254 -1.04 27.02 -12.08
CA GLU A 254 -1.62 27.77 -13.20
C GLU A 254 -2.26 29.10 -12.77
N LEU A 255 -2.96 29.11 -11.62
CA LEU A 255 -3.55 30.33 -11.06
C LEU A 255 -2.47 31.36 -10.66
N GLU A 256 -1.36 30.93 -10.08
CA GLU A 256 -0.25 31.84 -9.72
C GLU A 256 0.45 32.40 -10.95
N ILE A 257 0.65 31.59 -11.99
CA ILE A 257 1.21 32.05 -13.27
C ILE A 257 0.29 33.13 -13.90
N LEU A 258 -1.03 32.88 -13.93
CA LEU A 258 -2.00 33.83 -14.48
C LEU A 258 -1.95 35.15 -13.73
N LYS A 259 -2.05 35.13 -12.39
CA LYS A 259 -2.00 36.33 -11.55
C LYS A 259 -0.71 37.13 -11.77
N THR A 260 0.44 36.45 -11.84
CA THR A 260 1.73 37.11 -12.05
C THR A 260 1.83 37.78 -13.42
N LYS A 261 1.20 37.19 -14.46
CA LYS A 261 1.26 37.74 -15.83
C LYS A 261 0.19 38.83 -16.11
N THR A 262 -0.79 39.01 -15.23
CA THR A 262 -1.88 39.96 -15.37
C THR A 262 -1.81 41.13 -14.36
N ALA A 263 -0.89 41.09 -13.39
CA ALA A 263 -0.58 42.17 -12.46
C ALA A 263 0.44 43.13 -13.07
#